data_02a00ce2f7ca5119c4b771f1947788cb
#
_entry.id   02a00ce2f7ca5119c4b771f1947788cb
#
_cell.length_a   1.000
_cell.length_b   1.000
_cell.length_c   1.000
_cell.angle_alpha   90.00
_cell.angle_beta   90.00
_cell.angle_gamma   90.00
#
_symmetry.space_group_name_H-M   'P 1'
#
loop_
_entity.id
_entity.type
_entity.pdbx_description
1 polymer ?
#
loop_
_entity_poly.entity_id
_entity_poly.type
_entity_poly.pdbx_seq_one_letter_code
_entity_poly.pdbx_strand_id
1 'polypeptide(L)'
;FIIDGESVFQLNTEYYSAIVKNGGIPLGVFSSDYCIQNNNSNFLSDESISDLDNILSKCNGILMTGGYNWNKCDEYILEYALKNDIPILGICLGMQIMGSMDFFNSDMPDRTIRNDTIINHFQKGKQYVHKCKILDGLLYKILKKNSIVVNSRHNYHIEDRKYFNIDAYSEDGLIEAISIENHKFALGVQWHPESMIDYDEDMFKIFKAFIEASIQS
;
A
#
# COMPACT_ATOMS: atom_id res chain seq x y z
N PHE A 1 2.47 -18.92 1.30
CA PHE A 1 3.76 -19.52 0.88
C PHE A 1 3.87 -20.94 1.43
N ILE A 2 4.66 -21.79 0.78
CA ILE A 2 5.03 -23.13 1.28
C ILE A 2 6.51 -23.10 1.62
N ILE A 3 6.85 -23.37 2.87
CA ILE A 3 8.23 -23.51 3.36
C ILE A 3 8.34 -24.90 3.98
N ASP A 4 9.30 -25.69 3.52
CA ASP A 4 9.52 -27.08 3.97
C ASP A 4 8.27 -27.99 3.90
N GLY A 5 7.36 -27.69 2.94
CA GLY A 5 6.11 -28.41 2.73
C GLY A 5 4.94 -27.94 3.61
N GLU A 6 5.12 -26.93 4.45
CA GLU A 6 4.07 -26.35 5.26
C GLU A 6 3.59 -25.02 4.69
N SER A 7 2.26 -24.77 4.80
CA SER A 7 1.68 -23.45 4.45
C SER A 7 2.00 -22.46 5.54
N VAL A 8 2.60 -21.33 5.17
CA VAL A 8 2.97 -20.28 6.11
C VAL A 8 2.45 -18.92 5.68
N PHE A 9 2.05 -18.09 6.67
CA PHE A 9 1.85 -16.68 6.49
C PHE A 9 3.17 -15.96 6.75
N GLN A 10 3.58 -15.10 5.84
CA GLN A 10 4.84 -14.37 5.96
C GLN A 10 4.60 -12.88 5.74
N LEU A 11 5.04 -12.08 6.70
CA LEU A 11 5.18 -10.64 6.58
C LEU A 11 6.67 -10.29 6.65
N ASN A 12 7.14 -9.42 5.74
CA ASN A 12 8.53 -8.96 5.79
C ASN A 12 8.76 -8.12 7.05
N THR A 13 9.83 -8.43 7.79
CA THR A 13 10.21 -7.73 9.02
C THR A 13 10.56 -6.25 8.81
N GLU A 14 10.84 -5.83 7.56
CA GLU A 14 11.09 -4.42 7.23
C GLU A 14 9.86 -3.54 7.49
N TYR A 15 8.64 -4.03 7.23
CA TYR A 15 7.39 -3.33 7.58
C TYR A 15 7.25 -3.12 9.09
N TYR A 16 7.48 -4.19 9.85
CA TYR A 16 7.49 -4.12 11.32
C TYR A 16 8.51 -3.09 11.82
N SER A 17 9.74 -3.16 11.31
CA SER A 17 10.82 -2.25 11.70
C SER A 17 10.49 -0.80 11.37
N ALA A 18 9.88 -0.54 10.22
CA ALA A 18 9.50 0.80 9.80
C ALA A 18 8.46 1.43 10.73
N ILE A 19 7.45 0.68 11.16
CA ILE A 19 6.45 1.14 12.12
C ILE A 19 7.09 1.40 13.48
N VAL A 20 7.86 0.44 14.03
CA VAL A 20 8.46 0.56 15.37
C VAL A 20 9.46 1.70 15.45
N LYS A 21 10.32 1.89 14.44
CA LYS A 21 11.29 2.99 14.38
C LYS A 21 10.65 4.37 14.35
N ASN A 22 9.40 4.46 13.91
CA ASN A 22 8.62 5.70 13.92
C ASN A 22 7.67 5.81 15.12
N GLY A 23 7.77 4.91 16.12
CA GLY A 23 7.03 4.98 17.37
C GLY A 23 5.63 4.34 17.34
N GLY A 24 5.28 3.62 16.26
CA GLY A 24 4.05 2.86 16.17
C GLY A 24 4.15 1.48 16.82
N ILE A 25 2.99 0.89 17.11
CA ILE A 25 2.86 -0.49 17.60
C ILE A 25 2.20 -1.30 16.48
N PRO A 26 2.93 -2.17 15.76
CA PRO A 26 2.36 -2.94 14.67
C PRO A 26 1.52 -4.11 15.17
N LEU A 27 0.33 -4.26 14.61
CA LEU A 27 -0.53 -5.43 14.73
C LEU A 27 -0.65 -6.09 13.36
N GLY A 28 -0.19 -7.33 13.22
CA GLY A 28 -0.35 -8.11 12.00
C GLY A 28 -1.77 -8.67 11.91
N VAL A 29 -2.46 -8.35 10.82
CA VAL A 29 -3.78 -8.92 10.50
C VAL A 29 -3.61 -9.91 9.36
N PHE A 30 -3.99 -11.15 9.59
CA PHE A 30 -4.01 -12.21 8.60
C PHE A 30 -5.46 -12.51 8.25
N SER A 31 -5.75 -12.62 6.96
CA SER A 31 -7.07 -13.00 6.53
C SER A 31 -7.45 -14.39 7.09
N SER A 32 -8.72 -14.56 7.45
CA SER A 32 -9.26 -15.84 7.90
C SER A 32 -9.11 -16.91 6.81
N ASP A 33 -9.16 -18.20 7.20
CA ASP A 33 -9.08 -19.35 6.28
C ASP A 33 -10.07 -19.23 5.10
N TYR A 34 -11.21 -18.61 5.32
CA TYR A 34 -12.21 -18.37 4.30
C TYR A 34 -11.72 -17.47 3.17
N CYS A 35 -10.97 -16.43 3.48
CA CYS A 35 -10.37 -15.55 2.48
C CYS A 35 -9.24 -16.23 1.68
N ILE A 36 -8.65 -17.30 2.23
CA ILE A 36 -7.52 -18.01 1.64
C ILE A 36 -7.97 -19.15 0.74
N GLN A 37 -9.00 -19.91 1.19
CA GLN A 37 -9.43 -21.13 0.52
C GLN A 37 -10.32 -20.89 -0.70
N ASN A 38 -11.01 -19.75 -0.76
CA ASN A 38 -11.97 -19.46 -1.81
C ASN A 38 -11.54 -18.25 -2.66
N ASN A 39 -10.48 -18.43 -3.45
CA ASN A 39 -10.14 -17.48 -4.54
C ASN A 39 -11.31 -17.18 -5.51
N ASN A 40 -12.45 -17.88 -5.36
CA ASN A 40 -13.66 -17.75 -6.16
C ASN A 40 -14.87 -17.19 -5.40
N SER A 41 -14.79 -16.90 -4.09
CA SER A 41 -15.92 -16.29 -3.40
C SER A 41 -15.82 -14.76 -3.50
N ASN A 42 -16.82 -14.18 -4.16
CA ASN A 42 -16.92 -12.70 -4.29
C ASN A 42 -17.37 -12.01 -3.00
N PHE A 43 -17.50 -12.72 -1.86
CA PHE A 43 -18.06 -12.16 -0.63
C PHE A 43 -17.32 -12.65 0.61
N LEU A 44 -17.16 -11.76 1.59
CA LEU A 44 -16.77 -12.12 2.96
C LEU A 44 -17.99 -12.64 3.71
N SER A 45 -17.78 -13.59 4.65
CA SER A 45 -18.84 -14.01 5.57
C SER A 45 -19.11 -12.91 6.60
N ASP A 46 -20.33 -12.88 7.17
CA ASP A 46 -20.68 -11.95 8.25
C ASP A 46 -19.75 -12.09 9.46
N GLU A 47 -19.30 -13.32 9.75
CA GLU A 47 -18.32 -13.60 10.81
C GLU A 47 -16.95 -12.95 10.50
N SER A 48 -16.44 -13.12 9.28
CA SER A 48 -15.18 -12.49 8.85
C SER A 48 -15.25 -10.96 8.90
N ILE A 49 -16.40 -10.38 8.51
CA ILE A 49 -16.65 -8.93 8.58
C ILE A 49 -16.65 -8.48 10.04
N SER A 50 -17.36 -9.20 10.92
CA SER A 50 -17.42 -8.88 12.35
C SER A 50 -16.04 -8.93 13.02
N ASP A 51 -15.23 -9.93 12.67
CA ASP A 51 -13.86 -10.06 13.20
C ASP A 51 -12.96 -8.93 12.71
N LEU A 52 -13.03 -8.59 11.43
CA LEU A 52 -12.30 -7.46 10.87
C LEU A 52 -12.69 -6.14 11.54
N ASP A 53 -13.99 -5.86 11.69
CA ASP A 53 -14.49 -4.66 12.36
C ASP A 53 -13.97 -4.55 13.80
N ASN A 54 -13.98 -5.65 14.54
CA ASN A 54 -13.45 -5.70 15.90
C ASN A 54 -11.97 -5.38 15.99
N ILE A 55 -11.17 -5.78 15.00
CA ILE A 55 -9.75 -5.49 14.93
C ILE A 55 -9.51 -4.05 14.45
N LEU A 56 -10.14 -3.67 13.33
CA LEU A 56 -9.92 -2.39 12.67
C LEU A 56 -10.36 -1.21 13.55
N SER A 57 -11.43 -1.38 14.35
CA SER A 57 -11.89 -0.36 15.30
C SER A 57 -10.88 -0.01 16.40
N LYS A 58 -9.83 -0.82 16.58
CA LYS A 58 -8.75 -0.60 17.54
C LYS A 58 -7.47 -0.07 16.88
N CYS A 59 -7.45 0.03 15.56
CA CYS A 59 -6.30 0.51 14.81
C CYS A 59 -6.40 2.01 14.57
N ASN A 60 -5.31 2.73 14.77
CA ASN A 60 -5.22 4.17 14.50
C ASN A 60 -4.67 4.48 13.10
N GLY A 61 -4.13 3.49 12.41
CA GLY A 61 -3.63 3.59 11.05
C GLY A 61 -3.52 2.21 10.41
N ILE A 62 -3.59 2.15 9.10
CA ILE A 62 -3.55 0.91 8.33
C ILE A 62 -2.40 0.95 7.32
N LEU A 63 -1.50 -0.02 7.43
CA LEU A 63 -0.44 -0.26 6.46
C LEU A 63 -0.84 -1.42 5.55
N MET A 64 -1.15 -1.13 4.29
CA MET A 64 -1.37 -2.14 3.26
C MET A 64 -0.03 -2.48 2.61
N THR A 65 0.44 -3.69 2.84
CA THR A 65 1.80 -4.12 2.45
C THR A 65 1.90 -4.52 0.98
N GLY A 66 3.12 -4.65 0.49
CA GLY A 66 3.40 -5.28 -0.79
C GLY A 66 3.07 -6.78 -0.78
N GLY A 67 2.78 -7.31 -1.96
CA GLY A 67 2.38 -8.71 -2.14
C GLY A 67 2.26 -9.08 -3.61
N TYR A 68 1.63 -10.22 -3.88
CA TYR A 68 1.41 -10.72 -5.25
C TYR A 68 -0.07 -10.73 -5.66
N ASN A 69 -0.96 -11.00 -4.73
CA ASN A 69 -2.39 -11.06 -4.96
C ASN A 69 -3.11 -10.37 -3.81
N TRP A 70 -4.23 -9.73 -4.10
CA TRP A 70 -5.15 -9.27 -3.07
C TRP A 70 -6.43 -10.10 -3.06
N ASN A 71 -7.21 -9.95 -2.03
CA ASN A 71 -8.46 -10.65 -1.84
C ASN A 71 -9.54 -9.70 -1.27
N LYS A 72 -10.74 -10.20 -1.03
CA LYS A 72 -11.85 -9.42 -0.51
C LYS A 72 -11.61 -8.83 0.89
N CYS A 73 -10.73 -9.43 1.71
CA CYS A 73 -10.36 -8.84 2.99
C CYS A 73 -9.56 -7.55 2.79
N ASP A 74 -8.64 -7.53 1.81
CA ASP A 74 -7.84 -6.33 1.52
C ASP A 74 -8.74 -5.18 1.05
N GLU A 75 -9.71 -5.48 0.17
CA GLU A 75 -10.69 -4.51 -0.31
C GLU A 75 -11.55 -3.98 0.86
N TYR A 76 -12.07 -4.87 1.71
CA TYR A 76 -12.87 -4.49 2.88
C TYR A 76 -12.08 -3.62 3.85
N ILE A 77 -10.83 -3.96 4.14
CA ILE A 77 -9.94 -3.18 5.02
C ILE A 77 -9.75 -1.77 4.47
N LEU A 78 -9.53 -1.64 3.15
CA LEU A 78 -9.39 -0.35 2.51
C LEU A 78 -10.70 0.47 2.59
N GLU A 79 -11.85 -0.13 2.26
CA GLU A 79 -13.16 0.54 2.37
C GLU A 79 -13.45 1.00 3.79
N TYR A 80 -13.20 0.13 4.79
CA TYR A 80 -13.37 0.46 6.20
C TYR A 80 -12.51 1.66 6.61
N ALA A 81 -11.25 1.66 6.22
CA ALA A 81 -10.31 2.73 6.53
C ALA A 81 -10.73 4.06 5.91
N LEU A 82 -11.11 4.05 4.63
CA LEU A 82 -11.58 5.24 3.93
C LEU A 82 -12.88 5.78 4.52
N LYS A 83 -13.84 4.90 4.83
CA LYS A 83 -15.13 5.28 5.43
C LYS A 83 -14.99 5.91 6.82
N ASN A 84 -14.02 5.45 7.61
CA ASN A 84 -13.80 5.90 8.98
C ASN A 84 -12.67 6.93 9.12
N ASP A 85 -12.14 7.46 8.00
CA ASP A 85 -11.04 8.42 7.94
C ASP A 85 -9.79 7.97 8.74
N ILE A 86 -9.51 6.65 8.69
CA ILE A 86 -8.32 6.05 9.32
C ILE A 86 -7.13 6.25 8.36
N PRO A 87 -6.00 6.79 8.82
CA PRO A 87 -4.79 6.95 8.02
C PRO A 87 -4.35 5.66 7.34
N ILE A 88 -4.06 5.74 6.02
CA ILE A 88 -3.66 4.60 5.20
C ILE A 88 -2.33 4.89 4.52
N LEU A 89 -1.40 3.94 4.61
CA LEU A 89 -0.21 3.88 3.76
C LEU A 89 -0.24 2.59 2.94
N GLY A 90 -0.39 2.69 1.61
CA GLY A 90 -0.32 1.56 0.69
C GLY A 90 1.06 1.44 0.05
N ILE A 91 1.66 0.24 0.09
CA ILE A 91 2.99 -0.02 -0.48
C ILE A 91 2.88 -1.09 -1.56
N CYS A 92 3.39 -0.80 -2.76
CA CYS A 92 3.42 -1.70 -3.91
C CYS A 92 2.02 -2.26 -4.22
N LEU A 93 1.71 -3.49 -3.83
CA LEU A 93 0.37 -4.06 -3.98
C LEU A 93 -0.69 -3.22 -3.23
N GLY A 94 -0.38 -2.72 -2.04
CA GLY A 94 -1.30 -1.85 -1.29
C GLY A 94 -1.67 -0.57 -2.06
N MET A 95 -0.70 0.07 -2.72
CA MET A 95 -0.99 1.18 -3.63
C MET A 95 -1.84 0.73 -4.82
N GLN A 96 -1.57 -0.43 -5.40
CA GLN A 96 -2.33 -0.95 -6.54
C GLN A 96 -3.78 -1.21 -6.15
N ILE A 97 -4.04 -1.74 -4.96
CA ILE A 97 -5.41 -1.91 -4.42
C ILE A 97 -6.08 -0.54 -4.29
N MET A 98 -5.42 0.44 -3.66
CA MET A 98 -5.94 1.81 -3.52
C MET A 98 -6.27 2.44 -4.87
N GLY A 99 -5.45 2.24 -5.88
CA GLY A 99 -5.64 2.80 -7.22
C GLY A 99 -6.55 1.99 -8.14
N SER A 100 -6.92 0.76 -7.77
CA SER A 100 -7.76 -0.11 -8.59
C SER A 100 -9.21 -0.13 -8.14
N MET A 101 -9.50 0.20 -6.88
CA MET A 101 -10.87 0.17 -6.37
C MET A 101 -11.69 1.33 -6.91
N ASP A 102 -12.85 0.98 -7.48
CA ASP A 102 -13.91 1.93 -7.78
C ASP A 102 -15.00 1.77 -6.71
N PHE A 103 -14.95 2.62 -5.70
CA PHE A 103 -15.88 2.61 -4.58
C PHE A 103 -17.36 2.75 -4.97
N PHE A 104 -17.63 3.03 -6.24
CA PHE A 104 -18.97 3.25 -6.78
C PHE A 104 -19.45 2.10 -7.68
N ASN A 105 -18.61 1.11 -7.98
CA ASN A 105 -18.96 0.03 -8.90
C ASN A 105 -18.33 -1.31 -8.50
N SER A 106 -19.12 -2.20 -7.90
CA SER A 106 -18.70 -3.48 -7.33
C SER A 106 -18.23 -4.55 -8.34
N ASP A 107 -18.41 -4.33 -9.64
CA ASP A 107 -18.14 -5.31 -10.69
C ASP A 107 -16.77 -5.11 -11.37
N MET A 108 -15.77 -4.66 -10.63
CA MET A 108 -14.52 -4.22 -11.23
C MET A 108 -13.51 -5.36 -11.43
N PRO A 109 -13.05 -5.57 -12.67
CA PRO A 109 -11.95 -6.48 -12.96
C PRO A 109 -10.63 -5.94 -12.37
N ASP A 110 -9.66 -6.84 -12.22
CA ASP A 110 -8.27 -6.49 -11.96
C ASP A 110 -7.83 -5.34 -12.91
N ARG A 111 -7.42 -4.22 -12.33
CA ARG A 111 -7.09 -2.98 -13.05
C ARG A 111 -5.62 -2.67 -13.07
N THR A 112 -4.80 -3.61 -12.68
CA THR A 112 -3.38 -3.49 -12.87
C THR A 112 -2.99 -3.96 -14.26
N ILE A 113 -2.09 -3.20 -14.88
CA ILE A 113 -1.56 -3.51 -16.21
C ILE A 113 -0.12 -3.96 -16.05
N ARG A 114 0.27 -5.00 -16.80
CA ARG A 114 1.65 -5.45 -16.82
C ARG A 114 2.55 -4.36 -17.42
N ASN A 115 3.70 -4.13 -16.78
CA ASN A 115 4.67 -3.16 -17.29
C ASN A 115 5.21 -3.56 -18.66
N ASP A 116 5.06 -2.66 -19.63
CA ASP A 116 5.70 -2.73 -20.95
C ASP A 116 6.45 -1.41 -21.18
N THR A 117 7.56 -1.24 -20.45
CA THR A 117 8.29 0.01 -20.33
C THR A 117 9.78 -0.20 -20.49
N ILE A 118 10.51 0.89 -20.77
CA ILE A 118 11.95 0.87 -21.01
C ILE A 118 12.72 0.49 -19.74
N ILE A 119 12.22 0.94 -18.56
CA ILE A 119 12.83 0.65 -17.28
C ILE A 119 12.35 -0.73 -16.81
N ASN A 120 13.29 -1.59 -16.42
CA ASN A 120 12.91 -2.80 -15.71
C ASN A 120 12.57 -2.47 -14.26
N HIS A 121 11.29 -2.47 -13.93
CA HIS A 121 10.76 -2.18 -12.59
C HIS A 121 10.85 -3.37 -11.61
N PHE A 122 11.29 -4.54 -12.05
CA PHE A 122 11.45 -5.70 -11.18
C PHE A 122 12.92 -6.00 -10.91
N GLN A 123 13.54 -5.21 -10.01
CA GLN A 123 14.96 -5.30 -9.68
C GLN A 123 15.19 -5.57 -8.18
N LYS A 124 14.89 -6.80 -7.73
CA LYS A 124 15.13 -7.22 -6.34
C LYS A 124 16.60 -7.03 -5.95
N GLY A 125 16.83 -6.52 -4.74
CA GLY A 125 18.17 -6.32 -4.18
C GLY A 125 18.87 -5.03 -4.59
N LYS A 126 18.33 -4.25 -5.54
CA LYS A 126 18.85 -2.91 -5.81
C LYS A 126 18.24 -1.90 -4.85
N GLN A 127 19.10 -1.06 -4.27
CA GLN A 127 18.69 0.03 -3.37
C GLN A 127 18.00 1.18 -4.12
N TYR A 128 18.52 1.53 -5.30
CA TYR A 128 18.00 2.56 -6.17
C TYR A 128 17.90 2.06 -7.59
N VAL A 129 16.77 2.30 -8.27
CA VAL A 129 16.47 1.79 -9.60
C VAL A 129 16.20 2.91 -10.59
N HIS A 130 15.27 3.81 -10.27
CA HIS A 130 14.87 4.90 -11.15
C HIS A 130 14.49 6.15 -10.35
N LYS A 131 14.43 7.27 -11.06
CA LYS A 131 13.97 8.55 -10.52
C LYS A 131 12.46 8.68 -10.65
N CYS A 132 11.82 9.23 -9.62
CA CYS A 132 10.44 9.65 -9.63
C CYS A 132 10.35 11.18 -9.63
N LYS A 133 9.53 11.73 -10.52
CA LYS A 133 9.12 13.15 -10.49
C LYS A 133 7.93 13.25 -9.55
N ILE A 134 8.05 14.09 -8.52
CA ILE A 134 6.98 14.37 -7.55
C ILE A 134 6.15 15.55 -8.05
N LEU A 135 4.84 15.42 -7.98
CA LEU A 135 3.85 16.44 -8.28
C LEU A 135 3.38 17.14 -6.99
N ASP A 136 2.60 18.22 -7.14
CA ASP A 136 1.98 18.89 -5.99
C ASP A 136 0.86 17.99 -5.42
N GLY A 137 1.11 17.40 -4.26
CA GLY A 137 0.22 16.44 -3.60
C GLY A 137 0.69 16.14 -2.18
N LEU A 138 0.17 15.05 -1.61
CA LEU A 138 0.50 14.63 -0.24
C LEU A 138 1.99 14.27 -0.11
N LEU A 139 2.54 13.56 -1.08
CA LEU A 139 3.95 13.17 -1.08
C LEU A 139 4.87 14.40 -1.10
N TYR A 140 4.54 15.43 -1.90
CA TYR A 140 5.30 16.69 -1.90
C TYR A 140 5.22 17.41 -0.55
N LYS A 141 4.04 17.42 0.08
CA LYS A 141 3.87 18.05 1.41
C LYS A 141 4.75 17.37 2.47
N ILE A 142 4.96 16.05 2.36
CA ILE A 142 5.82 15.28 3.26
C ILE A 142 7.30 15.53 2.99
N LEU A 143 7.72 15.39 1.73
CA LEU A 143 9.15 15.36 1.38
C LEU A 143 9.73 16.72 1.07
N LYS A 144 8.93 17.70 0.62
CA LYS A 144 9.36 19.02 0.15
C LYS A 144 10.42 18.95 -0.96
N LYS A 145 10.29 17.95 -1.85
CA LYS A 145 11.18 17.70 -2.99
C LYS A 145 10.38 17.50 -4.26
N ASN A 146 10.94 17.89 -5.40
CA ASN A 146 10.33 17.70 -6.72
C ASN A 146 10.74 16.34 -7.37
N SER A 147 11.67 15.64 -6.79
CA SER A 147 12.07 14.31 -7.26
C SER A 147 12.86 13.53 -6.21
N ILE A 148 12.77 12.22 -6.30
CA ILE A 148 13.53 11.24 -5.50
C ILE A 148 14.00 10.11 -6.38
N VAL A 149 14.93 9.28 -5.89
CA VAL A 149 15.31 8.02 -6.53
C VAL A 149 14.86 6.88 -5.64
N VAL A 150 14.22 5.86 -6.21
CA VAL A 150 13.58 4.78 -5.46
C VAL A 150 14.06 3.40 -5.90
N ASN A 151 13.84 2.40 -5.06
CA ASN A 151 13.90 1.00 -5.48
C ASN A 151 12.66 0.64 -6.33
N SER A 152 12.66 -0.54 -6.96
CA SER A 152 11.52 -0.98 -7.74
C SER A 152 11.45 -2.51 -7.79
N ARG A 153 10.28 -3.09 -7.46
CA ARG A 153 10.08 -4.54 -7.35
C ARG A 153 8.70 -4.96 -7.85
N HIS A 154 8.18 -4.29 -8.90
CA HIS A 154 6.84 -4.55 -9.42
C HIS A 154 6.84 -4.87 -10.92
N ASN A 155 5.89 -5.71 -11.33
CA ASN A 155 5.64 -6.06 -12.74
C ASN A 155 4.36 -5.43 -13.27
N TYR A 156 3.58 -4.79 -12.41
CA TYR A 156 2.28 -4.22 -12.72
C TYR A 156 2.21 -2.79 -12.23
N HIS A 157 1.38 -1.98 -12.90
CA HIS A 157 1.07 -0.61 -12.53
C HIS A 157 -0.42 -0.36 -12.61
N ILE A 158 -0.87 0.77 -12.07
CA ILE A 158 -2.24 1.28 -12.18
C ILE A 158 -2.33 2.35 -13.27
N GLU A 159 -3.53 2.53 -13.83
CA GLU A 159 -3.83 3.64 -14.73
C GLU A 159 -4.37 4.85 -13.98
N ASP A 160 -4.29 6.02 -14.61
CA ASP A 160 -4.89 7.25 -14.10
C ASP A 160 -6.42 7.13 -13.99
N ARG A 161 -6.96 7.52 -12.84
CA ARG A 161 -8.39 7.48 -12.54
C ARG A 161 -8.81 8.70 -11.72
N LYS A 162 -10.09 9.07 -11.82
CA LYS A 162 -10.62 10.34 -11.29
C LYS A 162 -10.77 10.40 -9.76
N TYR A 163 -10.58 9.31 -9.03
CA TYR A 163 -10.85 9.26 -7.59
C TYR A 163 -9.59 9.31 -6.70
N PHE A 164 -8.43 9.46 -7.31
CA PHE A 164 -7.18 9.73 -6.60
C PHE A 164 -6.37 10.80 -7.31
N ASN A 165 -5.49 11.45 -6.59
CA ASN A 165 -4.48 12.33 -7.16
C ASN A 165 -3.21 11.55 -7.45
N ILE A 166 -2.54 11.89 -8.54
CA ILE A 166 -1.23 11.35 -8.84
C ILE A 166 -0.18 12.23 -8.17
N ASP A 167 0.59 11.64 -7.27
CA ASP A 167 1.63 12.32 -6.50
C ASP A 167 3.03 12.16 -7.13
N ALA A 168 3.28 11.09 -7.90
CA ALA A 168 4.55 10.91 -8.59
C ALA A 168 4.45 10.00 -9.84
N TYR A 169 5.35 10.27 -10.78
CA TYR A 169 5.60 9.43 -11.96
C TYR A 169 7.08 9.00 -12.03
N SER A 170 7.32 7.79 -12.54
CA SER A 170 8.66 7.38 -12.98
C SER A 170 9.10 8.12 -14.25
N GLU A 171 10.39 8.00 -14.62
CA GLU A 171 10.95 8.62 -15.82
C GLU A 171 10.34 8.08 -17.12
N ASP A 172 9.82 6.86 -17.10
CA ASP A 172 9.13 6.21 -18.23
C ASP A 172 7.58 6.30 -18.14
N GLY A 173 7.08 7.11 -17.20
CA GLY A 173 5.69 7.57 -17.16
C GLY A 173 4.72 6.69 -16.37
N LEU A 174 5.21 5.68 -15.63
CA LEU A 174 4.34 4.92 -14.74
C LEU A 174 3.96 5.74 -13.49
N ILE A 175 2.74 5.54 -13.00
CA ILE A 175 2.29 6.12 -11.73
C ILE A 175 3.03 5.42 -10.59
N GLU A 176 3.76 6.19 -9.80
CA GLU A 176 4.60 5.71 -8.71
C GLU A 176 4.10 6.13 -7.31
N ALA A 177 3.26 7.16 -7.24
CA ALA A 177 2.57 7.50 -6.00
C ALA A 177 1.21 8.14 -6.27
N ILE A 178 0.26 7.86 -5.38
CA ILE A 178 -1.10 8.41 -5.38
C ILE A 178 -1.51 8.86 -4.00
N SER A 179 -2.46 9.81 -3.92
CA SER A 179 -3.15 10.15 -2.68
C SER A 179 -4.65 10.27 -2.91
N ILE A 180 -5.45 9.99 -1.87
CA ILE A 180 -6.90 10.12 -1.89
C ILE A 180 -7.28 11.41 -1.18
N GLU A 181 -8.05 12.27 -1.86
CA GLU A 181 -8.52 13.54 -1.30
C GLU A 181 -9.54 13.36 -0.18
N ASN A 182 -9.66 14.42 0.63
CA ASN A 182 -10.60 14.48 1.75
C ASN A 182 -10.40 13.41 2.82
N HIS A 183 -9.18 12.88 2.89
CA HIS A 183 -8.72 11.97 3.92
C HIS A 183 -7.59 12.61 4.74
N LYS A 184 -7.54 12.34 6.05
CA LYS A 184 -6.45 12.81 6.92
C LYS A 184 -5.08 12.40 6.36
N PHE A 185 -4.97 11.14 5.97
CA PHE A 185 -3.79 10.58 5.35
C PHE A 185 -4.16 9.34 4.54
N ALA A 186 -4.07 9.40 3.22
CA ALA A 186 -4.22 8.24 2.35
C ALA A 186 -3.19 8.34 1.22
N LEU A 187 -2.02 7.73 1.43
CA LEU A 187 -0.89 7.73 0.51
C LEU A 187 -0.60 6.32 0.02
N GLY A 188 -0.48 6.15 -1.29
CA GLY A 188 0.03 4.94 -1.91
C GLY A 188 1.36 5.20 -2.61
N VAL A 189 2.34 4.30 -2.46
CA VAL A 189 3.63 4.35 -3.16
C VAL A 189 3.94 3.00 -3.80
N GLN A 190 4.45 3.01 -5.04
CA GLN A 190 4.68 1.78 -5.81
C GLN A 190 6.00 1.09 -5.44
N TRP A 191 6.98 1.87 -5.01
CA TRP A 191 8.25 1.35 -4.51
C TRP A 191 8.13 0.81 -3.07
N HIS A 192 9.24 0.32 -2.52
CA HIS A 192 9.31 -0.27 -1.18
C HIS A 192 10.11 0.61 -0.21
N PRO A 193 9.50 1.66 0.37
CA PRO A 193 10.18 2.56 1.31
C PRO A 193 10.63 1.85 2.59
N GLU A 194 9.92 0.79 3.04
CA GLU A 194 10.25 0.01 4.23
C GLU A 194 11.66 -0.59 4.17
N SER A 195 12.13 -0.95 2.97
CA SER A 195 13.48 -1.50 2.79
C SER A 195 14.56 -0.44 2.63
N MET A 196 14.21 0.84 2.71
CA MET A 196 15.13 1.98 2.52
C MET A 196 15.26 2.86 3.77
N ILE A 197 14.43 2.70 4.78
CA ILE A 197 14.35 3.60 5.95
C ILE A 197 15.68 3.74 6.72
N ASP A 198 16.58 2.77 6.61
CA ASP A 198 17.84 2.76 7.35
C ASP A 198 18.95 3.59 6.70
N TYR A 199 18.78 3.95 5.43
CA TYR A 199 19.79 4.69 4.67
C TYR A 199 19.21 5.83 3.82
N ASP A 200 17.89 6.00 3.79
CA ASP A 200 17.22 7.06 3.05
C ASP A 200 16.24 7.82 3.95
N GLU A 201 16.57 9.07 4.25
CA GLU A 201 15.78 9.93 5.14
C GLU A 201 14.40 10.25 4.57
N ASP A 202 14.23 10.31 3.25
CA ASP A 202 12.94 10.59 2.63
C ASP A 202 11.98 9.44 2.85
N MET A 203 12.47 8.20 2.79
CA MET A 203 11.67 7.01 3.06
C MET A 203 11.27 6.93 4.53
N PHE A 204 12.17 7.31 5.43
CA PHE A 204 11.85 7.44 6.86
C PHE A 204 10.74 8.48 7.10
N LYS A 205 10.77 9.65 6.41
CA LYS A 205 9.77 10.71 6.52
C LYS A 205 8.37 10.24 6.10
N ILE A 206 8.25 9.35 5.12
CA ILE A 206 6.95 8.80 4.70
C ILE A 206 6.29 8.05 5.87
N PHE A 207 7.03 7.13 6.50
CA PHE A 207 6.53 6.40 7.67
C PHE A 207 6.25 7.30 8.86
N LYS A 208 7.13 8.29 9.10
CA LYS A 208 6.94 9.27 10.16
C LYS A 208 5.62 10.04 9.98
N ALA A 209 5.35 10.54 8.78
CA ALA A 209 4.12 11.27 8.49
C ALA A 209 2.87 10.38 8.67
N PHE A 210 2.94 9.11 8.26
CA PHE A 210 1.88 8.13 8.46
C PHE A 210 1.60 7.91 9.95
N ILE A 211 2.63 7.67 10.76
CA ILE A 211 2.49 7.46 12.21
C ILE A 211 1.97 8.71 12.91
N GLU A 212 2.47 9.91 12.55
CA GLU A 212 2.00 11.18 13.11
C GLU A 212 0.51 11.39 12.81
N ALA A 213 0.05 11.09 11.60
CA ALA A 213 -1.38 11.14 11.25
C ALA A 213 -2.21 10.14 12.07
N SER A 214 -1.67 8.93 12.32
CA SER A 214 -2.32 7.88 13.10
C SER A 214 -2.47 8.22 14.59
N ILE A 215 -1.56 9.00 15.17
CA ILE A 215 -1.63 9.42 16.59
C ILE A 215 -2.69 10.52 16.81
N GLN A 216 -2.97 11.33 15.78
CA GLN A 216 -3.91 12.45 15.85
C GLN A 216 -5.36 12.03 15.55
N SER A 217 -5.59 10.73 15.38
CA SER A 217 -6.90 10.13 15.02
C SER A 217 -7.76 9.85 16.24
#